data_757b63befdf97448f899c9d1e1dde1db
#
_entry.id   757b63befdf97448f899c9d1e1dde1db
#
_cell.length_a   1.000
_cell.length_b   1.000
_cell.length_c   1.000
_cell.angle_alpha   90.00
_cell.angle_beta   90.00
_cell.angle_gamma   90.00
#
_symmetry.space_group_name_H-M   'P 1'
#
loop_
_entity.id
_entity.type
_entity.pdbx_description
1 polymer ?
#
loop_
_entity_poly.entity_id
_entity_poly.type
_entity_poly.pdbx_seq_one_letter_code
_entity_poly.pdbx_strand_id
1 'polypeptide(L)'
;MADKAARLAARKARGRKARLAGRRQEIVAALILMAKGYRILGFRLKTPEGEIDLLAQRGDTLAVVEVKSRTTIEAALEAVGPTQRARLKRAARAIASRRALRPNVRLDLVALAPGSWPRHIPDAWREGAGS
;
A
#
# COMPACT_ATOMS: atom_id res chain seq x y z
N MET A 1 -27.00 21.68 -22.03
CA MET A 1 -27.44 21.21 -20.72
C MET A 1 -27.26 19.71 -20.55
N ALA A 2 -27.63 18.88 -21.50
CA ALA A 2 -27.40 17.44 -21.50
C ALA A 2 -25.92 17.08 -21.38
N ASP A 3 -25.05 17.90 -21.95
CA ASP A 3 -23.60 17.74 -21.96
C ASP A 3 -22.97 17.77 -20.55
N LYS A 4 -23.46 18.68 -19.70
CA LYS A 4 -22.92 18.83 -18.34
C LYS A 4 -23.26 17.63 -17.46
N ALA A 5 -24.49 17.15 -17.54
CA ALA A 5 -24.93 15.97 -16.80
C ALA A 5 -24.21 14.71 -17.27
N ALA A 6 -24.02 14.56 -18.60
CA ALA A 6 -23.30 13.42 -19.18
C ALA A 6 -21.83 13.41 -18.75
N ARG A 7 -21.18 14.58 -18.73
CA ARG A 7 -19.78 14.72 -18.29
C ARG A 7 -19.61 14.39 -16.81
N LEU A 8 -20.56 14.83 -15.99
CA LEU A 8 -20.53 14.54 -14.56
C LEU A 8 -20.72 13.04 -14.30
N ALA A 9 -21.66 12.40 -14.99
CA ALA A 9 -21.89 10.96 -14.89
C ALA A 9 -20.66 10.17 -15.31
N ALA A 10 -20.01 10.57 -16.42
CA ALA A 10 -18.78 9.94 -16.90
C ALA A 10 -17.64 10.09 -15.89
N ARG A 11 -17.51 11.26 -15.25
CA ARG A 11 -16.51 11.50 -14.21
C ARG A 11 -16.75 10.62 -13.01
N LYS A 12 -17.99 10.48 -12.54
CA LYS A 12 -18.35 9.61 -11.43
C LYS A 12 -18.07 8.14 -11.76
N ALA A 13 -18.38 7.71 -12.98
CA ALA A 13 -18.12 6.34 -13.44
C ALA A 13 -16.61 6.05 -13.48
N ARG A 14 -15.79 6.98 -13.96
CA ARG A 14 -14.33 6.83 -13.98
C ARG A 14 -13.76 6.76 -12.57
N GLY A 15 -14.23 7.61 -11.65
CA GLY A 15 -13.81 7.59 -10.25
C GLY A 15 -14.16 6.28 -9.57
N ARG A 16 -15.36 5.75 -9.82
CA ARG A 16 -15.80 4.46 -9.28
C ARG A 16 -14.95 3.32 -9.81
N LYS A 17 -14.68 3.32 -11.12
CA LYS A 17 -13.84 2.30 -11.77
C LYS A 17 -12.42 2.33 -11.22
N ALA A 18 -11.84 3.51 -11.01
CA ALA A 18 -10.52 3.66 -10.42
C ALA A 18 -10.47 3.13 -8.99
N ARG A 19 -11.50 3.41 -8.19
CA ARG A 19 -11.58 2.89 -6.81
C ARG A 19 -11.68 1.37 -6.77
N LEU A 20 -12.46 0.78 -7.66
CA LEU A 20 -12.58 -0.68 -7.76
C LEU A 20 -11.28 -1.33 -8.19
N ALA A 21 -10.56 -0.71 -9.15
CA ALA A 21 -9.24 -1.19 -9.57
C ALA A 21 -8.25 -1.16 -8.41
N GLY A 22 -8.23 -0.07 -7.61
CA GLY A 22 -7.39 0.05 -6.43
C GLY A 22 -7.69 -1.03 -5.39
N ARG A 23 -8.97 -1.31 -5.15
CA ARG A 23 -9.37 -2.38 -4.23
C ARG A 23 -8.91 -3.76 -4.69
N ARG A 24 -9.00 -4.04 -5.99
CA ARG A 24 -8.51 -5.31 -6.56
C ARG A 24 -7.03 -5.48 -6.31
N GLN A 25 -6.25 -4.41 -6.51
CA GLN A 25 -4.81 -4.42 -6.27
C GLN A 25 -4.49 -4.70 -4.82
N GLU A 26 -5.20 -4.06 -3.90
CA GLU A 26 -5.03 -4.28 -2.47
C GLU A 26 -5.42 -5.70 -2.05
N ILE A 27 -6.49 -6.26 -2.63
CA ILE A 27 -6.90 -7.64 -2.38
C ILE A 27 -5.83 -8.61 -2.86
N VAL A 28 -5.27 -8.40 -4.04
CA VAL A 28 -4.17 -9.23 -4.56
C VAL A 28 -2.98 -9.17 -3.62
N ALA A 29 -2.61 -7.97 -3.17
CA ALA A 29 -1.52 -7.79 -2.21
C ALA A 29 -1.82 -8.54 -0.90
N ALA A 30 -3.04 -8.43 -0.38
CA ALA A 30 -3.45 -9.12 0.84
C ALA A 30 -3.34 -10.64 0.70
N LEU A 31 -3.78 -11.18 -0.43
CA LEU A 31 -3.71 -12.63 -0.68
C LEU A 31 -2.27 -13.13 -0.70
N ILE A 32 -1.37 -12.37 -1.33
CA ILE A 32 0.07 -12.70 -1.34
C ILE A 32 0.63 -12.72 0.07
N LEU A 33 0.31 -11.72 0.86
CA LEU A 33 0.78 -11.62 2.25
C LEU A 33 0.21 -12.75 3.11
N MET A 34 -1.06 -13.04 2.97
CA MET A 34 -1.71 -14.14 3.70
C MET A 34 -1.06 -15.47 3.36
N ALA A 35 -0.72 -15.70 2.09
CA ALA A 35 -0.01 -16.91 1.66
C ALA A 35 1.37 -17.03 2.30
N LYS A 36 1.98 -15.90 2.69
CA LYS A 36 3.26 -15.86 3.39
C LYS A 36 3.13 -15.90 4.91
N GLY A 37 1.92 -16.06 5.43
CA GLY A 37 1.67 -16.17 6.86
C GLY A 37 1.39 -14.84 7.57
N TYR A 38 1.15 -13.77 6.83
CA TYR A 38 0.75 -12.49 7.42
C TYR A 38 -0.73 -12.49 7.76
N ARG A 39 -1.05 -11.84 8.86
CA ARG A 39 -2.42 -11.52 9.23
C ARG A 39 -2.72 -10.09 8.76
N ILE A 40 -3.80 -9.90 8.03
CA ILE A 40 -4.20 -8.58 7.55
C ILE A 40 -4.96 -7.87 8.66
N LEU A 41 -4.48 -6.69 9.04
CA LEU A 41 -5.07 -5.89 10.12
C LEU A 41 -6.00 -4.81 9.62
N GLY A 42 -5.81 -4.34 8.39
CA GLY A 42 -6.68 -3.35 7.83
C GLY A 42 -6.27 -2.88 6.44
N PHE A 43 -7.22 -2.26 5.76
CA PHE A 43 -7.05 -1.66 4.45
C PHE A 43 -7.36 -0.18 4.53
N ARG A 44 -6.63 0.65 3.80
CA ARG A 44 -6.90 2.09 3.66
C ARG A 44 -7.13 2.76 4.99
N LEU A 45 -6.20 2.53 5.92
CA LEU A 45 -6.28 3.11 7.25
C LEU A 45 -5.90 4.58 7.19
N LYS A 46 -6.82 5.43 7.62
CA LYS A 46 -6.58 6.87 7.71
C LYS A 46 -5.90 7.18 9.03
N THR A 47 -4.78 7.89 8.96
CA THR A 47 -4.04 8.34 10.13
C THR A 47 -3.77 9.83 9.99
N PRO A 48 -3.43 10.53 11.09
CA PRO A 48 -3.02 11.94 11.00
C PRO A 48 -1.81 12.17 10.08
N GLU A 49 -0.99 11.13 9.89
CA GLU A 49 0.22 11.22 9.06
C GLU A 49 -0.04 10.83 7.60
N GLY A 50 -1.22 10.30 7.27
CA GLY A 50 -1.58 9.89 5.93
C GLY A 50 -2.30 8.56 5.90
N GLU A 51 -2.66 8.11 4.71
CA GLU A 51 -3.38 6.85 4.51
C GLU A 51 -2.38 5.70 4.32
N ILE A 52 -2.64 4.59 5.02
CA ILE A 52 -1.91 3.34 4.87
C ILE A 52 -2.74 2.41 3.97
N ASP A 53 -2.17 1.97 2.85
CA ASP A 53 -2.88 1.09 1.91
C ASP A 53 -3.27 -0.23 2.55
N LEU A 54 -2.32 -0.85 3.25
CA LEU A 54 -2.51 -2.17 3.84
C LEU A 54 -1.61 -2.30 5.07
N LEU A 55 -2.19 -2.78 6.15
CA LEU A 55 -1.46 -3.06 7.38
C LEU A 55 -1.53 -4.55 7.67
N ALA A 56 -0.38 -5.18 7.90
CA ALA A 56 -0.28 -6.61 8.11
C ALA A 56 0.71 -6.91 9.24
N GLN A 57 0.58 -8.08 9.84
CA GLN A 57 1.45 -8.51 10.91
C GLN A 57 1.84 -9.97 10.75
N ARG A 58 3.11 -10.26 10.94
CA ARG A 58 3.63 -11.61 11.02
C ARG A 58 4.64 -11.67 12.16
N GLY A 59 4.36 -12.51 13.17
CA GLY A 59 5.18 -12.57 14.36
C GLY A 59 5.23 -11.21 15.08
N ASP A 60 6.42 -10.72 15.32
CA ASP A 60 6.65 -9.42 15.96
C ASP A 60 6.83 -8.27 14.95
N THR A 61 6.55 -8.50 13.68
CA THR A 61 6.72 -7.50 12.63
C THR A 61 5.37 -6.93 12.21
N LEU A 62 5.25 -5.61 12.31
CA LEU A 62 4.13 -4.84 11.78
C LEU A 62 4.57 -4.24 10.45
N ALA A 63 3.99 -4.74 9.36
CA ALA A 63 4.32 -4.30 8.03
C ALA A 63 3.30 -3.28 7.55
N VAL A 64 3.76 -2.08 7.22
CA VAL A 64 3.00 -1.10 6.47
C VAL A 64 3.31 -1.34 5.01
N VAL A 65 2.28 -1.68 4.24
CA VAL A 65 2.46 -2.13 2.86
C VAL A 65 1.86 -1.11 1.91
N GLU A 66 2.70 -0.54 1.05
CA GLU A 66 2.26 0.28 -0.07
C GLU A 66 2.04 -0.62 -1.28
N VAL A 67 0.93 -0.39 -1.97
CA VAL A 67 0.57 -1.15 -3.17
C VAL A 67 0.64 -0.21 -4.36
N LYS A 68 1.53 -0.49 -5.31
CA LYS A 68 1.74 0.36 -6.48
C LYS A 68 1.69 -0.47 -7.75
N SER A 69 0.90 0.01 -8.72
CA SER A 69 0.83 -0.56 -10.06
C SER A 69 1.57 0.37 -11.01
N ARG A 70 2.66 -0.11 -11.59
CA ARG A 70 3.49 0.64 -12.53
C ARG A 70 3.97 -0.31 -13.62
N THR A 71 4.56 0.25 -14.67
CA THR A 71 5.08 -0.55 -15.79
C THR A 71 6.27 -1.41 -15.39
N THR A 72 7.05 -0.96 -14.40
CA THR A 72 8.21 -1.71 -13.90
C THR A 72 8.22 -1.68 -12.37
N ILE A 73 8.98 -2.60 -11.78
CA ILE A 73 9.18 -2.65 -10.33
C ILE A 73 9.95 -1.43 -9.86
N GLU A 74 10.94 -0.98 -10.64
CA GLU A 74 11.71 0.22 -10.35
C GLU A 74 10.80 1.46 -10.29
N ALA A 75 9.88 1.59 -11.23
CA ALA A 75 8.91 2.68 -11.23
C ALA A 75 7.98 2.61 -10.01
N ALA A 76 7.60 1.42 -9.58
CA ALA A 76 6.79 1.23 -8.37
C ALA A 76 7.55 1.67 -7.11
N LEU A 77 8.83 1.32 -7.01
CA LEU A 77 9.70 1.75 -5.90
C LEU A 77 9.84 3.28 -5.87
N GLU A 78 10.05 3.89 -7.02
CA GLU A 78 10.21 5.34 -7.14
C GLU A 78 8.91 6.11 -6.89
N ALA A 79 7.77 5.45 -7.03
CA ALA A 79 6.46 6.08 -6.82
C ALA A 79 6.23 6.50 -5.36
N VAL A 80 6.98 5.93 -4.42
CA VAL A 80 6.89 6.28 -3.00
C VAL A 80 8.14 7.08 -2.63
N GLY A 81 7.99 8.40 -2.56
CA GLY A 81 9.10 9.31 -2.28
C GLY A 81 9.51 9.32 -0.80
N PRO A 82 10.68 9.94 -0.49
CA PRO A 82 11.21 9.97 0.88
C PRO A 82 10.26 10.61 1.90
N THR A 83 9.56 11.67 1.53
CA THR A 83 8.62 12.36 2.42
C THR A 83 7.45 11.44 2.77
N GLN A 84 6.90 10.76 1.80
CA GLN A 84 5.80 9.82 2.01
C GLN A 84 6.27 8.64 2.87
N ARG A 85 7.45 8.09 2.60
CA ARG A 85 8.02 6.99 3.40
C ARG A 85 8.20 7.38 4.86
N ALA A 86 8.68 8.59 5.11
CA ALA A 86 8.85 9.11 6.47
C ALA A 86 7.50 9.21 7.19
N ARG A 87 6.46 9.70 6.51
CA ARG A 87 5.11 9.79 7.06
C ARG A 87 4.55 8.41 7.40
N LEU A 88 4.71 7.45 6.50
CA LEU A 88 4.24 6.09 6.70
C LEU A 88 4.93 5.42 7.89
N LYS A 89 6.23 5.64 8.06
CA LYS A 89 6.97 5.14 9.22
C LYS A 89 6.46 5.74 10.52
N ARG A 90 6.17 7.05 10.53
CA ARG A 90 5.61 7.70 11.73
C ARG A 90 4.22 7.15 12.06
N ALA A 91 3.38 6.96 11.05
CA ALA A 91 2.05 6.38 11.23
C ALA A 91 2.15 4.96 11.80
N ALA A 92 3.05 4.15 11.26
CA ALA A 92 3.26 2.78 11.71
C ALA A 92 3.77 2.72 13.14
N ARG A 93 4.72 3.59 13.51
CA ARG A 93 5.25 3.67 14.86
C ARG A 93 4.18 4.09 15.87
N ALA A 94 3.31 5.01 15.49
CA ALA A 94 2.19 5.41 16.34
C ALA A 94 1.23 4.25 16.59
N ILE A 95 0.93 3.45 15.57
CA ILE A 95 0.11 2.25 15.71
C ILE A 95 0.82 1.22 16.59
N ALA A 96 2.11 0.97 16.33
CA ALA A 96 2.91 -0.01 17.08
C ALA A 96 3.00 0.34 18.56
N SER A 97 3.13 1.63 18.90
CA SER A 97 3.24 2.08 20.29
C SER A 97 2.00 1.78 21.12
N ARG A 98 0.84 1.61 20.46
CA ARG A 98 -0.43 1.27 21.12
C ARG A 98 -0.63 -0.23 21.29
N ARG A 99 0.26 -1.04 20.75
CA ARG A 99 0.17 -2.50 20.84
C ARG A 99 1.00 -2.99 22.01
N ALA A 100 0.46 -3.94 22.77
CA ALA A 100 1.07 -4.44 23.99
C ALA A 100 2.48 -5.02 23.77
N LEU A 101 2.70 -5.67 22.64
CA LEU A 101 3.98 -6.32 22.30
C LEU A 101 4.97 -5.42 21.59
N ARG A 102 4.60 -4.16 21.30
CA ARG A 102 5.44 -3.18 20.60
C ARG A 102 6.19 -3.80 19.42
N PRO A 103 5.46 -4.18 18.36
CA PRO A 103 6.08 -4.88 17.22
C PRO A 103 7.11 -4.01 16.50
N ASN A 104 8.04 -4.66 15.83
CA ASN A 104 8.95 -3.98 14.90
C ASN A 104 8.17 -3.47 13.70
N VAL A 105 8.49 -2.25 13.28
CA VAL A 105 7.82 -1.62 12.14
C VAL A 105 8.66 -1.81 10.90
N ARG A 106 8.00 -2.20 9.81
CA ARG A 106 8.65 -2.37 8.52
C ARG A 106 7.79 -1.78 7.42
N LEU A 107 8.41 -1.12 6.45
CA LEU A 107 7.73 -0.52 5.31
C LEU A 107 7.99 -1.39 4.07
N ASP A 108 6.93 -1.99 3.56
CA ASP A 108 7.00 -2.93 2.45
C ASP A 108 6.32 -2.35 1.21
N LEU A 109 6.66 -2.90 0.05
CA LEU A 109 6.00 -2.60 -1.22
C LEU A 109 5.44 -3.89 -1.81
N VAL A 110 4.21 -3.85 -2.32
CA VAL A 110 3.72 -4.83 -3.28
C VAL A 110 3.61 -4.13 -4.63
N ALA A 111 4.44 -4.57 -5.56
CA ALA A 111 4.51 -4.01 -6.91
C ALA A 111 3.72 -4.88 -7.88
N LEU A 112 2.83 -4.25 -8.63
CA LEU A 112 2.02 -4.87 -9.67
C LEU A 112 2.44 -4.29 -11.01
N ALA A 113 3.03 -5.11 -11.87
CA ALA A 113 3.45 -4.70 -13.20
C ALA A 113 2.76 -5.56 -14.25
N PRO A 114 2.27 -4.98 -15.37
CA PRO A 114 1.62 -5.76 -16.41
C PRO A 114 2.55 -6.83 -16.96
N GLY A 115 1.99 -8.05 -17.16
CA GLY A 115 2.75 -9.17 -17.68
C GLY A 115 3.73 -9.82 -16.71
N SER A 116 3.77 -9.35 -15.46
CA SER A 116 4.63 -9.92 -14.43
C SER A 116 3.79 -10.39 -13.24
N TRP A 117 4.32 -11.36 -12.50
CA TRP A 117 3.71 -11.76 -11.24
C TRP A 117 3.80 -10.60 -10.23
N PRO A 118 2.78 -10.38 -9.40
CA PRO A 118 2.88 -9.42 -8.30
C PRO A 118 4.08 -9.75 -7.43
N ARG A 119 4.78 -8.72 -6.97
CA ARG A 119 5.99 -8.90 -6.19
C ARG A 119 5.91 -8.17 -4.87
N HIS A 120 6.11 -8.91 -3.79
CA HIS A 120 6.23 -8.35 -2.45
C HIS A 120 7.70 -8.11 -2.14
N ILE A 121 8.04 -6.87 -1.79
CA ILE A 121 9.39 -6.46 -1.43
C ILE A 121 9.37 -6.01 0.02
N PRO A 122 9.76 -6.87 0.97
CA PRO A 122 9.86 -6.49 2.37
C PRO A 122 10.98 -5.47 2.56
N ASP A 123 10.75 -4.50 3.44
CA ASP A 123 11.72 -3.45 3.76
C ASP A 123 12.29 -2.79 2.51
N ALA A 124 11.38 -2.36 1.64
CA ALA A 124 11.69 -1.99 0.26
C ALA A 124 12.64 -0.79 0.11
N TRP A 125 12.71 0.07 1.10
CA TRP A 125 13.50 1.32 1.05
C TRP A 125 14.48 1.46 2.20
N ARG A 126 14.99 0.36 2.72
CA ARG A 126 16.01 0.43 3.76
C ARG A 126 17.30 1.01 3.20
N GLU A 127 18.08 1.67 4.04
CA GLU A 127 19.38 2.20 3.64
C GLU A 127 20.27 1.09 3.14
N GLY A 128 20.96 1.32 2.02
CA GLY A 128 21.80 0.34 1.37
C GLY A 128 21.07 -0.63 0.46
N ALA A 129 19.74 -0.68 0.50
CA ALA A 129 18.98 -1.52 -0.41
C ALA A 129 19.04 -0.93 -1.82
N GLY A 130 19.55 -1.69 -2.77
CA GLY A 130 19.69 -1.23 -4.15
C GLY A 130 20.99 -0.49 -4.48
N SER A 131 21.90 -0.38 -3.54
CA SER A 131 23.23 0.16 -3.81
C SER A 131 24.18 -0.92 -4.30
#